data_5200e44f6345857eff5294b9e4e14bbd
#
_entry.id   5200e44f6345857eff5294b9e4e14bbd
#
_cell.length_a   1.000
_cell.length_b   1.000
_cell.length_c   1.000
_cell.angle_alpha   90.00
_cell.angle_beta   90.00
_cell.angle_gamma   90.00
#
_symmetry.space_group_name_H-M   'P 1'
#
loop_
_entity.id
_entity.type
_entity.pdbx_description
1 polymer ?
#
loop_
_entity_poly.entity_id
_entity_poly.type
_entity_poly.pdbx_seq_one_letter_code
_entity_poly.pdbx_strand_id
1 'polypeptide(L)'
;MNKQYIVNFLSKNDLSDIAEIQYKKGTIALKFKYYYDDVEMEAATSYADDEGNFKEEKEEWYEEFFLPYLSDISADNVEDIMEECAEKMEIEYEFIGCDISEDAYEFNEFAVVFYGKESDIDTDDILLELDF
;
A
#
# COMPACT_ATOMS: atom_id res chain seq x y z
N MET A 1 3.04 -10.02 -19.55
CA MET A 1 2.82 -10.15 -18.10
C MET A 1 1.59 -11.01 -17.85
N ASN A 2 1.62 -11.79 -16.82
CA ASN A 2 0.50 -12.68 -16.46
C ASN A 2 -0.30 -12.08 -15.29
N LYS A 3 -1.41 -11.45 -15.60
CA LYS A 3 -2.27 -10.80 -14.59
C LYS A 3 -2.74 -11.80 -13.52
N GLN A 4 -3.16 -13.00 -13.93
CA GLN A 4 -3.67 -13.99 -12.97
C GLN A 4 -2.58 -14.41 -11.98
N TYR A 5 -1.34 -14.57 -12.43
CA TYR A 5 -0.23 -14.88 -11.53
C TYR A 5 -0.02 -13.77 -10.52
N ILE A 6 -0.03 -12.53 -10.98
CA ILE A 6 0.15 -11.36 -10.11
C ILE A 6 -0.97 -11.29 -9.06
N VAL A 7 -2.22 -11.41 -9.49
CA VAL A 7 -3.37 -11.37 -8.57
C VAL A 7 -3.26 -12.48 -7.53
N ASN A 8 -2.93 -13.69 -7.96
CA ASN A 8 -2.77 -14.83 -7.03
C ASN A 8 -1.62 -14.60 -6.05
N PHE A 9 -0.51 -14.03 -6.53
CA PHE A 9 0.65 -13.72 -5.68
C PHE A 9 0.27 -12.72 -4.59
N LEU A 10 -0.41 -11.64 -4.96
CA LEU A 10 -0.84 -10.62 -4.00
C LEU A 10 -1.82 -11.21 -2.98
N SER A 11 -2.76 -12.02 -3.45
CA SER A 11 -3.74 -12.66 -2.57
C SER A 11 -3.08 -13.60 -1.56
N LYS A 12 -2.06 -14.35 -1.98
CA LYS A 12 -1.31 -15.25 -1.10
C LYS A 12 -0.50 -14.51 -0.05
N ASN A 13 -0.22 -13.23 -0.29
CA ASN A 13 0.50 -12.37 0.63
C ASN A 13 -0.46 -11.49 1.44
N ASP A 14 -1.70 -11.96 1.61
CA ASP A 14 -2.71 -11.35 2.47
C ASP A 14 -3.24 -9.99 2.03
N LEU A 15 -3.05 -9.62 0.78
CA LEU A 15 -3.67 -8.42 0.23
C LEU A 15 -5.10 -8.77 -0.22
N SER A 16 -6.04 -7.88 0.09
CA SER A 16 -7.47 -8.14 -0.07
C SER A 16 -8.13 -7.18 -1.04
N ASP A 17 -9.34 -7.56 -1.48
CA ASP A 17 -10.16 -6.71 -2.35
C ASP A 17 -9.42 -6.25 -3.60
N ILE A 18 -8.68 -7.16 -4.22
CA ILE A 18 -7.88 -6.88 -5.40
C ILE A 18 -8.79 -6.66 -6.61
N ALA A 19 -8.68 -5.49 -7.23
CA ALA A 19 -9.49 -5.12 -8.39
C ALA A 19 -8.62 -4.48 -9.47
N GLU A 20 -8.97 -4.75 -10.73
CA GLU A 20 -8.25 -4.16 -11.86
C GLU A 20 -8.67 -2.72 -12.08
N ILE A 21 -7.71 -1.87 -12.38
CA ILE A 21 -7.92 -0.48 -12.76
C ILE A 21 -7.58 -0.36 -14.25
N GLN A 22 -8.40 0.37 -14.99
CA GLN A 22 -8.11 0.65 -16.41
C GLN A 22 -6.95 1.66 -16.48
N TYR A 23 -5.91 1.29 -17.22
CA TYR A 23 -4.74 2.13 -17.41
C TYR A 23 -4.18 1.92 -18.82
N LYS A 24 -2.93 2.29 -19.04
CA LYS A 24 -2.31 2.24 -20.37
C LYS A 24 -2.12 0.80 -20.87
N LYS A 25 -2.20 0.63 -22.17
CA LYS A 25 -1.99 -0.66 -22.82
C LYS A 25 -0.57 -1.19 -22.48
N GLY A 26 -0.48 -2.47 -22.23
CA GLY A 26 0.79 -3.11 -21.88
C GLY A 26 1.13 -3.05 -20.40
N THR A 27 0.23 -2.50 -19.58
CA THR A 27 0.41 -2.44 -18.13
C THR A 27 -0.67 -3.26 -17.44
N ILE A 28 -0.41 -3.57 -16.17
CA ILE A 28 -1.42 -4.15 -15.28
C ILE A 28 -1.54 -3.22 -14.09
N ALA A 29 -2.69 -2.58 -13.94
CA ALA A 29 -2.96 -1.68 -12.84
C ALA A 29 -4.00 -2.31 -11.91
N LEU A 30 -3.69 -2.37 -10.63
CA LEU A 30 -4.55 -3.00 -9.62
C LEU A 30 -4.68 -2.09 -8.42
N LYS A 31 -5.82 -2.16 -7.75
CA LYS A 31 -6.00 -1.59 -6.42
C LYS A 31 -6.29 -2.73 -5.45
N PHE A 32 -5.91 -2.54 -4.20
CA PHE A 32 -6.11 -3.56 -3.18
C PHE A 32 -6.08 -2.92 -1.80
N LYS A 33 -6.46 -3.71 -0.79
CA LYS A 33 -6.47 -3.28 0.61
C LYS A 33 -5.47 -4.08 1.43
N TYR A 34 -4.80 -3.39 2.34
CA TYR A 34 -3.94 -3.98 3.35
C TYR A 34 -4.63 -3.80 4.70
N TYR A 35 -5.04 -4.90 5.32
CA TYR A 35 -5.66 -4.87 6.64
C TYR A 35 -4.59 -5.07 7.71
N TYR A 36 -4.57 -4.20 8.70
CA TYR A 36 -3.63 -4.30 9.81
C TYR A 36 -4.05 -5.43 10.74
N ASP A 37 -3.06 -6.18 11.25
CA ASP A 37 -3.34 -7.22 12.23
C ASP A 37 -3.25 -6.65 13.66
N ASP A 38 -3.59 -7.48 14.65
CA ASP A 38 -3.61 -7.07 16.06
C ASP A 38 -2.23 -6.67 16.56
N VAL A 39 -1.17 -7.33 16.09
CA VAL A 39 0.21 -7.04 16.49
C VAL A 39 0.61 -5.67 15.97
N GLU A 40 0.27 -5.36 14.74
CA GLU A 40 0.55 -4.04 14.14
C GLU A 40 -0.21 -2.93 14.86
N MET A 41 -1.47 -3.18 15.19
CA MET A 41 -2.29 -2.23 15.94
C MET A 41 -1.74 -1.97 17.34
N GLU A 42 -1.32 -3.02 18.03
CA GLU A 42 -0.73 -2.88 19.36
C GLU A 42 0.60 -2.13 19.32
N ALA A 43 1.42 -2.41 18.29
CA ALA A 43 2.70 -1.71 18.13
C ALA A 43 2.50 -0.23 17.86
N ALA A 44 1.52 0.11 17.01
CA ALA A 44 1.21 1.51 16.70
C ALA A 44 0.70 2.24 17.95
N THR A 45 -0.16 1.58 18.73
CA THR A 45 -0.69 2.14 19.97
C THR A 45 0.43 2.40 20.97
N SER A 46 1.31 1.42 21.17
CA SER A 46 2.45 1.56 22.09
C SER A 46 3.39 2.68 21.67
N TYR A 47 3.68 2.77 20.38
CA TYR A 47 4.52 3.84 19.86
C TYR A 47 3.89 5.22 20.09
N ALA A 48 2.61 5.36 19.78
CA ALA A 48 1.91 6.62 19.96
C ALA A 48 1.79 7.01 21.45
N ASP A 49 1.57 6.03 22.33
CA ASP A 49 1.52 6.27 23.76
C ASP A 49 2.87 6.74 24.31
N ASP A 50 3.96 6.14 23.85
CA ASP A 50 5.30 6.49 24.32
C ASP A 50 5.78 7.84 23.79
N GLU A 51 5.50 8.13 22.52
CA GLU A 51 6.00 9.35 21.87
C GLU A 51 5.08 10.53 21.98
N GLY A 52 3.78 10.27 22.01
CA GLY A 52 2.77 11.33 21.92
C GLY A 52 2.31 11.94 23.22
N ASN A 53 2.51 11.30 24.35
CA ASN A 53 2.12 11.77 25.67
C ASN A 53 0.64 12.14 25.79
N PHE A 54 -0.21 11.52 25.41
CA PHE A 54 -1.21 11.57 24.49
C PHE A 54 -2.59 11.37 24.83
N LYS A 55 -2.92 11.09 25.91
CA LYS A 55 -4.30 10.93 26.39
C LYS A 55 -5.06 12.24 26.47
N GLU A 56 -4.35 13.34 26.47
CA GLU A 56 -4.94 14.67 26.60
C GLU A 56 -5.10 15.39 25.27
N GLU A 57 -4.36 14.97 24.25
CA GLU A 57 -4.40 15.58 22.91
C GLU A 57 -4.63 14.49 21.88
N LYS A 58 -5.84 14.00 21.84
CA LYS A 58 -6.24 12.85 21.05
C LYS A 58 -5.98 13.01 19.55
N GLU A 59 -6.22 14.20 19.02
CA GLU A 59 -6.01 14.48 17.59
C GLU A 59 -4.54 14.35 17.21
N GLU A 60 -3.63 14.93 18.02
CA GLU A 60 -2.20 14.84 17.81
C GLU A 60 -1.72 13.40 17.91
N TRP A 61 -2.24 12.65 18.87
CA TRP A 61 -1.91 11.24 19.05
C TRP A 61 -2.17 10.44 17.76
N TYR A 62 -3.34 10.66 17.13
CA TYR A 62 -3.68 10.00 15.87
C TYR A 62 -2.84 10.54 14.71
N GLU A 63 -2.89 11.83 14.47
CA GLU A 63 -2.32 12.43 13.27
C GLU A 63 -0.79 12.43 13.20
N GLU A 64 -0.12 12.59 14.34
CA GLU A 64 1.33 12.68 14.35
C GLU A 64 2.05 11.37 14.70
N PHE A 65 1.39 10.45 15.36
CA PHE A 65 2.05 9.24 15.83
C PHE A 65 1.39 7.93 15.37
N PHE A 66 0.13 7.75 15.68
CA PHE A 66 -0.56 6.48 15.43
C PHE A 66 -0.76 6.19 13.93
N LEU A 67 -1.38 7.11 13.21
CA LEU A 67 -1.67 6.93 11.78
C LEU A 67 -0.41 6.89 10.92
N PRO A 68 0.58 7.77 11.11
CA PRO A 68 1.84 7.66 10.37
C PRO A 68 2.57 6.34 10.60
N TYR A 69 2.53 5.81 11.82
CA TYR A 69 3.14 4.52 12.12
C TYR A 69 2.48 3.40 11.32
N LEU A 70 1.15 3.36 11.28
CA LEU A 70 0.41 2.37 10.50
C LEU A 70 0.68 2.53 9.00
N SER A 71 0.69 3.76 8.50
CA SER A 71 0.97 4.04 7.09
C SER A 71 2.36 3.55 6.69
N ASP A 72 3.36 3.79 7.52
CA ASP A 72 4.73 3.36 7.24
C ASP A 72 4.86 1.84 7.24
N ILE A 73 4.24 1.15 8.19
CA ILE A 73 4.27 -0.32 8.23
C ILE A 73 3.63 -0.91 6.99
N SER A 74 2.46 -0.44 6.60
CA SER A 74 1.77 -0.97 5.43
C SER A 74 2.55 -0.68 4.15
N ALA A 75 3.11 0.51 4.01
CA ALA A 75 3.91 0.86 2.84
C ALA A 75 5.15 -0.03 2.72
N ASP A 76 5.86 -0.26 3.83
CA ASP A 76 7.03 -1.12 3.84
C ASP A 76 6.69 -2.56 3.46
N ASN A 77 5.62 -3.10 4.02
CA ASN A 77 5.19 -4.47 3.72
C ASN A 77 4.71 -4.62 2.28
N VAL A 78 3.96 -3.64 1.80
CA VAL A 78 3.48 -3.64 0.41
C VAL A 78 4.68 -3.54 -0.55
N GLU A 79 5.65 -2.69 -0.26
CA GLU A 79 6.84 -2.56 -1.09
C GLU A 79 7.59 -3.89 -1.21
N ASP A 80 7.77 -4.60 -0.10
CA ASP A 80 8.43 -5.90 -0.10
C ASP A 80 7.67 -6.91 -0.98
N ILE A 81 6.35 -6.92 -0.88
CA ILE A 81 5.50 -7.81 -1.69
C ILE A 81 5.61 -7.47 -3.19
N MET A 82 5.54 -6.18 -3.52
CA MET A 82 5.62 -5.73 -4.91
C MET A 82 7.00 -6.03 -5.49
N GLU A 83 8.05 -5.79 -4.73
CA GLU A 83 9.42 -6.07 -5.15
C GLU A 83 9.62 -7.55 -5.45
N GLU A 84 9.16 -8.42 -4.56
CA GLU A 84 9.27 -9.87 -4.77
C GLU A 84 8.49 -10.31 -6.01
N CYS A 85 7.28 -9.80 -6.19
CA CYS A 85 6.46 -10.10 -7.35
C CYS A 85 7.13 -9.65 -8.65
N ALA A 86 7.63 -8.43 -8.66
CA ALA A 86 8.29 -7.85 -9.84
C ALA A 86 9.56 -8.60 -10.20
N GLU A 87 10.36 -9.01 -9.22
CA GLU A 87 11.55 -9.80 -9.46
C GLU A 87 11.24 -11.16 -10.09
N LYS A 88 10.24 -11.86 -9.57
CA LYS A 88 9.82 -13.16 -10.09
C LYS A 88 9.28 -13.08 -11.51
N MET A 89 8.65 -11.98 -11.86
CA MET A 89 8.08 -11.77 -13.18
C MET A 89 9.02 -11.05 -14.14
N GLU A 90 10.14 -10.56 -13.63
CA GLU A 90 11.12 -9.75 -14.41
C GLU A 90 10.47 -8.50 -15.00
N ILE A 91 9.72 -7.78 -14.18
CA ILE A 91 9.02 -6.56 -14.56
C ILE A 91 9.30 -5.45 -13.54
N GLU A 92 8.82 -4.26 -13.83
CA GLU A 92 8.93 -3.09 -12.95
C GLU A 92 7.56 -2.76 -12.36
N TYR A 93 7.56 -1.94 -11.30
CA TYR A 93 6.32 -1.50 -10.65
C TYR A 93 6.46 -0.11 -10.06
N GLU A 94 5.30 0.56 -9.91
CA GLU A 94 5.16 1.77 -9.12
C GLU A 94 3.90 1.61 -8.28
N PHE A 95 3.92 2.07 -7.05
CA PHE A 95 2.71 2.00 -6.20
C PHE A 95 2.53 3.25 -5.37
N ILE A 96 1.29 3.48 -4.94
CA ILE A 96 0.92 4.60 -4.09
C ILE A 96 -0.13 4.13 -3.07
N GLY A 97 -0.04 4.64 -1.86
CA GLY A 97 -1.04 4.37 -0.82
C GLY A 97 -1.92 5.59 -0.58
N CYS A 98 -3.14 5.34 -0.12
CA CYS A 98 -4.04 6.39 0.34
C CYS A 98 -3.66 6.82 1.75
N ASP A 99 -4.12 8.00 2.14
CA ASP A 99 -4.01 8.43 3.53
C ASP A 99 -5.11 7.78 4.36
N ILE A 100 -4.76 7.32 5.55
CA ILE A 100 -5.74 6.78 6.50
C ILE A 100 -6.15 7.88 7.48
N SER A 101 -7.32 7.73 8.08
CA SER A 101 -7.87 8.72 9.01
C SER A 101 -8.25 8.07 10.34
N GLU A 102 -8.48 8.89 11.37
CA GLU A 102 -8.92 8.37 12.66
C GLU A 102 -10.28 7.68 12.61
N ASP A 103 -11.09 7.97 11.58
CA ASP A 103 -12.40 7.35 11.38
C ASP A 103 -12.33 6.03 10.62
N ALA A 104 -11.24 5.77 9.89
CA ALA A 104 -11.10 4.58 9.06
C ALA A 104 -9.63 4.18 8.95
N TYR A 105 -9.10 3.50 9.97
CA TYR A 105 -7.70 3.07 9.97
C TYR A 105 -7.51 1.55 10.06
N GLU A 106 -8.57 0.79 9.90
CA GLU A 106 -8.51 -0.67 9.96
C GLU A 106 -7.74 -1.27 8.78
N PHE A 107 -7.71 -0.54 7.67
CA PHE A 107 -6.98 -0.93 6.47
C PHE A 107 -6.46 0.30 5.75
N ASN A 108 -5.49 0.09 4.87
CA ASN A 108 -5.06 1.12 3.93
C ASN A 108 -5.25 0.61 2.51
N GLU A 109 -5.63 1.51 1.61
CA GLU A 109 -5.84 1.19 0.21
C GLU A 109 -4.63 1.61 -0.62
N PHE A 110 -4.25 0.74 -1.56
CA PHE A 110 -3.09 0.96 -2.42
C PHE A 110 -3.46 0.72 -3.87
N ALA A 111 -2.74 1.38 -4.77
CA ALA A 111 -2.78 1.08 -6.18
C ALA A 111 -1.37 0.79 -6.66
N VAL A 112 -1.23 -0.12 -7.60
CA VAL A 112 0.05 -0.49 -8.19
C VAL A 112 -0.09 -0.61 -9.69
N VAL A 113 0.95 -0.21 -10.42
CA VAL A 113 1.05 -0.43 -11.87
C VAL A 113 2.30 -1.26 -12.13
N PHE A 114 2.10 -2.38 -12.80
CA PHE A 114 3.19 -3.23 -13.28
C PHE A 114 3.40 -3.00 -14.77
N TYR A 115 4.64 -2.93 -15.20
CA TYR A 115 5.00 -2.69 -16.59
C TYR A 115 6.31 -3.37 -16.93
N GLY A 116 6.53 -3.61 -18.23
CA GLY A 116 7.76 -4.27 -18.69
C GLY A 116 8.97 -3.36 -18.55
N LYS A 117 10.14 -3.95 -18.33
CA LYS A 117 11.42 -3.21 -18.17
C LYS A 117 11.78 -2.37 -19.39
N GLU A 118 11.26 -2.73 -20.56
CA GLU A 118 11.52 -2.01 -21.82
C GLU A 118 10.39 -1.05 -22.18
N SER A 119 9.47 -0.83 -21.26
CA SER A 119 8.33 0.04 -21.51
C SER A 119 8.75 1.51 -21.42
N ASP A 120 8.18 2.35 -22.30
CA ASP A 120 8.42 3.79 -22.32
C ASP A 120 7.47 4.54 -21.37
N ILE A 121 7.07 3.91 -20.28
CA ILE A 121 6.17 4.52 -19.32
C ILE A 121 6.93 5.52 -18.45
N ASP A 122 6.39 6.74 -18.38
CA ASP A 122 6.91 7.78 -17.52
C ASP A 122 6.42 7.51 -16.09
N THR A 123 7.36 7.15 -15.20
CA THR A 123 7.03 6.81 -13.81
C THR A 123 6.45 7.99 -13.03
N ASP A 124 6.82 9.20 -13.36
CA ASP A 124 6.28 10.39 -12.72
C ASP A 124 4.79 10.57 -13.03
N ASP A 125 4.38 10.23 -14.25
CA ASP A 125 2.98 10.33 -14.67
C ASP A 125 2.11 9.24 -14.05
N ILE A 126 2.67 8.06 -13.78
CA ILE A 126 1.91 6.94 -13.23
C ILE A 126 1.24 7.32 -11.90
N LEU A 127 2.00 7.89 -10.99
CA LEU A 127 1.47 8.23 -9.67
C LEU A 127 0.43 9.34 -9.73
N LEU A 128 0.59 10.27 -10.66
CA LEU A 128 -0.38 11.36 -10.87
C LEU A 128 -1.68 10.87 -11.47
N GLU A 129 -1.62 9.84 -12.31
CA GLU A 129 -2.79 9.29 -12.98
C GLU A 129 -3.54 8.24 -12.16
N LEU A 130 -2.87 7.66 -11.15
CA LEU A 130 -3.51 6.71 -10.24
C LEU A 130 -4.27 7.42 -9.14
N ASP A 131 -5.36 8.07 -9.51
CA ASP A 131 -6.24 8.73 -8.57
C ASP A 131 -7.36 7.75 -8.19
N PHE A 132 -7.46 7.41 -6.92
CA PHE A 132 -8.44 6.45 -6.45
C PHE A 132 -8.92 6.73 -5.02
#